data_f1e421b5338a5cd1d94e86b6b6b16edd
#
_entry.id   f1e421b5338a5cd1d94e86b6b6b16edd
#
_cell.length_a   1.000
_cell.length_b   1.000
_cell.length_c   1.000
_cell.angle_alpha   90.00
_cell.angle_beta   90.00
_cell.angle_gamma   90.00
#
_symmetry.space_group_name_H-M   'P 1'
#
loop_
_entity.id
_entity.type
_entity.pdbx_description
1 polymer ?
#
loop_
_entity_poly.entity_id
_entity_poly.type
_entity_poly.pdbx_seq_one_letter_code
_entity_poly.pdbx_strand_id
1 'polypeptide(L)'
;MAVKTADSRLEEQWRGILSVHARTMCEIDRVLHPHGLGASDFEVLDILAAETPAHGDQCRVQNIAGRVHLSQSALSRLIGRLEKDGLVRRSVCEEDRRGVWVALTEKGRALHAEVLPLQREVLARTLTSSPAR
;
A
#
# COMPACT_ATOMS: atom_id res chain seq x y z
N MET A 1 -1.22 -23.57 -37.01
CA MET A 1 -0.95 -22.99 -35.69
C MET A 1 -0.46 -21.57 -35.85
N ALA A 2 -1.15 -20.63 -35.22
CA ALA A 2 -0.75 -19.25 -35.34
C ALA A 2 0.51 -18.97 -34.50
N VAL A 3 1.48 -18.30 -35.14
CA VAL A 3 2.66 -17.83 -34.40
C VAL A 3 2.30 -16.60 -33.64
N LYS A 4 2.65 -16.57 -32.35
CA LYS A 4 2.38 -15.39 -31.52
C LYS A 4 3.25 -14.22 -31.97
N THR A 5 2.63 -13.11 -32.25
CA THR A 5 3.32 -11.86 -32.53
C THR A 5 3.94 -11.29 -31.27
N ALA A 6 4.88 -10.34 -31.44
CA ALA A 6 5.45 -9.63 -30.29
C ALA A 6 4.36 -8.92 -29.47
N ASP A 7 3.38 -8.30 -30.17
CA ASP A 7 2.26 -7.62 -29.52
C ASP A 7 1.42 -8.60 -28.70
N SER A 8 1.18 -9.78 -29.24
CA SER A 8 0.40 -10.81 -28.55
C SER A 8 1.09 -11.28 -27.28
N ARG A 9 2.42 -11.40 -27.31
CA ARG A 9 3.21 -11.78 -26.13
C ARG A 9 3.19 -10.69 -25.07
N LEU A 10 3.25 -9.44 -25.49
CA LEU A 10 3.15 -8.31 -24.57
C LEU A 10 1.78 -8.25 -23.90
N GLU A 11 0.72 -8.51 -24.65
CA GLU A 11 -0.62 -8.58 -24.10
C GLU A 11 -0.77 -9.70 -23.07
N GLU A 12 -0.21 -10.86 -23.37
CA GLU A 12 -0.24 -11.98 -22.42
C GLU A 12 0.53 -11.65 -21.15
N GLN A 13 1.70 -11.03 -21.29
CA GLN A 13 2.49 -10.59 -20.14
C GLN A 13 1.71 -9.58 -19.30
N TRP A 14 1.10 -8.61 -19.95
CA TRP A 14 0.30 -7.59 -19.27
C TRP A 14 -0.86 -8.22 -18.51
N ARG A 15 -1.60 -9.11 -19.15
CA ARG A 15 -2.72 -9.79 -18.48
C ARG A 15 -2.26 -10.65 -17.33
N GLY A 16 -1.08 -11.25 -17.44
CA GLY A 16 -0.47 -12.00 -16.35
C GLY A 16 -0.18 -11.11 -15.14
N ILE A 17 0.35 -9.92 -15.40
CA ILE A 17 0.63 -8.96 -14.33
C ILE A 17 -0.69 -8.51 -13.65
N LEU A 18 -1.70 -8.20 -14.46
CA LEU A 18 -3.01 -7.82 -13.93
C LEU A 18 -3.62 -8.93 -13.09
N SER A 19 -3.49 -10.17 -13.54
CA SER A 19 -4.04 -11.32 -12.82
C SER A 19 -3.36 -11.52 -11.48
N VAL A 20 -2.03 -11.45 -11.44
CA VAL A 20 -1.26 -11.57 -10.19
C VAL A 20 -1.61 -10.43 -9.25
N HIS A 21 -1.69 -9.21 -9.79
CA HIS A 21 -2.04 -8.04 -9.00
C HIS A 21 -3.44 -8.19 -8.38
N ALA A 22 -4.42 -8.55 -9.19
CA ALA A 22 -5.80 -8.69 -8.72
C ALA A 22 -5.93 -9.77 -7.65
N ARG A 23 -5.29 -10.92 -7.86
CA ARG A 23 -5.32 -12.02 -6.90
C ARG A 23 -4.63 -11.63 -5.59
N THR A 24 -3.48 -10.99 -5.69
CA THR A 24 -2.71 -10.59 -4.51
C THR A 24 -3.48 -9.55 -3.69
N MET A 25 -4.03 -8.53 -4.36
CA MET A 25 -4.82 -7.50 -3.67
C MET A 25 -6.05 -8.10 -2.99
N CYS A 26 -6.72 -9.02 -3.68
CA CYS A 26 -7.90 -9.69 -3.13
C CYS A 26 -7.55 -10.49 -1.87
N GLU A 27 -6.46 -11.25 -1.91
CA GLU A 27 -6.04 -12.04 -0.76
C GLU A 27 -5.56 -11.17 0.40
N ILE A 28 -4.86 -10.08 0.11
CA ILE A 28 -4.45 -9.15 1.17
C ILE A 28 -5.69 -8.53 1.82
N ASP A 29 -6.63 -8.06 1.00
CA ASP A 29 -7.88 -7.49 1.54
C ASP A 29 -8.59 -8.51 2.45
N ARG A 30 -8.63 -9.76 2.03
CA ARG A 30 -9.30 -10.81 2.80
C ARG A 30 -8.67 -11.01 4.17
N VAL A 31 -7.34 -11.10 4.25
CA VAL A 31 -6.67 -11.35 5.53
C VAL A 31 -6.62 -10.11 6.43
N LEU A 32 -6.66 -8.91 5.84
CA LEU A 32 -6.62 -7.66 6.61
C LEU A 32 -8.00 -7.16 7.02
N HIS A 33 -9.05 -7.62 6.35
CA HIS A 33 -10.42 -7.16 6.64
C HIS A 33 -10.81 -7.31 8.12
N PRO A 34 -10.50 -8.44 8.78
CA PRO A 34 -10.82 -8.57 10.21
C PRO A 34 -10.11 -7.56 11.10
N HIS A 35 -9.05 -6.94 10.60
CA HIS A 35 -8.28 -5.93 11.32
C HIS A 35 -8.71 -4.50 10.94
N GLY A 36 -9.75 -4.38 10.12
CA GLY A 36 -10.26 -3.07 9.70
C GLY A 36 -9.44 -2.40 8.61
N LEU A 37 -8.60 -3.15 7.90
CA LEU A 37 -7.70 -2.60 6.88
C LEU A 37 -7.95 -3.24 5.52
N GLY A 38 -7.65 -2.47 4.47
CA GLY A 38 -7.52 -2.99 3.13
C GLY A 38 -6.06 -3.00 2.70
N ALA A 39 -5.79 -3.56 1.53
CA ALA A 39 -4.44 -3.67 0.99
C ALA A 39 -3.78 -2.30 0.83
N SER A 40 -4.52 -1.31 0.33
CA SER A 40 -3.98 0.05 0.13
C SER A 40 -3.72 0.74 1.46
N ASP A 41 -4.58 0.50 2.46
CA ASP A 41 -4.36 1.02 3.81
C ASP A 41 -3.03 0.52 4.36
N PHE A 42 -2.78 -0.76 4.18
CA PHE A 42 -1.54 -1.37 4.63
C PHE A 42 -0.32 -0.73 3.98
N GLU A 43 -0.37 -0.47 2.68
CA GLU A 43 0.76 0.14 1.99
C GLU A 43 1.13 1.49 2.58
N VAL A 44 0.14 2.30 2.93
CA VAL A 44 0.39 3.60 3.56
C VAL A 44 1.01 3.41 4.95
N LEU A 45 0.46 2.50 5.74
CA LEU A 45 1.02 2.22 7.08
C LEU A 45 2.46 1.70 6.98
N ASP A 46 2.72 0.86 5.99
CA ASP A 46 4.05 0.27 5.80
C ASP A 46 5.09 1.32 5.42
N ILE A 47 4.72 2.24 4.54
CA ILE A 47 5.60 3.35 4.16
C ILE A 47 5.93 4.20 5.38
N LEU A 48 4.91 4.52 6.18
CA LEU A 48 5.09 5.35 7.36
C LEU A 48 5.93 4.63 8.43
N ALA A 49 5.78 3.32 8.54
CA ALA A 49 6.55 2.53 9.50
C ALA A 49 8.03 2.49 9.14
N ALA A 50 8.36 2.63 7.85
CA ALA A 50 9.74 2.60 7.38
C ALA A 50 10.43 3.95 7.49
N GLU A 51 9.71 5.03 7.82
CA GLU A 51 10.32 6.35 7.92
C GLU A 51 11.33 6.42 9.07
N THR A 52 12.41 7.14 8.81
CA THR A 52 13.50 7.23 9.78
C THR A 52 13.29 8.39 10.76
N PRO A 53 13.90 8.32 11.93
CA PRO A 53 13.82 9.42 12.90
C PRO A 53 14.31 10.77 12.36
N ALA A 54 15.11 10.78 11.28
CA ALA A 54 15.61 12.01 10.70
C ALA A 54 14.50 12.97 10.29
N HIS A 55 13.34 12.45 9.96
CA HIS A 55 12.18 13.25 9.57
C HIS A 55 11.08 13.22 10.62
N GLY A 56 11.41 12.86 11.86
CA GLY A 56 10.43 12.83 12.94
C GLY A 56 9.34 11.80 12.72
N ASP A 57 9.66 10.71 12.02
CA ASP A 57 8.72 9.64 11.66
C ASP A 57 7.56 10.13 10.81
N GLN A 58 7.72 11.27 10.14
CA GLN A 58 6.69 11.84 9.29
C GLN A 58 7.05 11.72 7.82
N CYS A 59 6.02 11.65 7.00
CA CYS A 59 6.18 11.60 5.55
C CYS A 59 5.20 12.58 4.91
N ARG A 60 5.65 13.26 3.86
CA ARG A 60 4.75 14.14 3.10
C ARG A 60 3.75 13.30 2.32
N VAL A 61 2.49 13.73 2.29
CA VAL A 61 1.44 13.05 1.54
C VAL A 61 1.85 12.87 0.08
N GLN A 62 2.50 13.87 -0.51
CA GLN A 62 2.97 13.79 -1.90
C GLN A 62 3.94 12.64 -2.12
N ASN A 63 4.84 12.39 -1.16
CA ASN A 63 5.80 11.29 -1.27
C ASN A 63 5.12 9.94 -1.13
N ILE A 64 4.08 9.87 -0.31
CA ILE A 64 3.30 8.64 -0.18
C ILE A 64 2.59 8.34 -1.49
N ALA A 65 1.97 9.35 -2.10
CA ALA A 65 1.23 9.17 -3.36
C ALA A 65 2.08 8.54 -4.45
N GLY A 66 3.34 8.97 -4.58
CA GLY A 66 4.24 8.42 -5.58
C GLY A 66 4.65 6.97 -5.34
N ARG A 67 4.54 6.50 -4.10
CA ARG A 67 4.98 5.16 -3.72
C ARG A 67 3.85 4.14 -3.68
N VAL A 68 2.61 4.58 -3.47
CA VAL A 68 1.46 3.67 -3.36
C VAL A 68 0.63 3.57 -4.63
N HIS A 69 0.96 4.38 -5.65
CA HIS A 69 0.27 4.36 -6.95
C HIS A 69 -1.23 4.62 -6.84
N LEU A 70 -1.61 5.54 -5.97
CA LEU A 70 -2.98 6.02 -5.83
C LEU A 70 -3.06 7.46 -6.34
N SER A 71 -4.24 7.86 -6.80
CA SER A 71 -4.48 9.26 -7.11
C SER A 71 -4.43 10.08 -5.84
N GLN A 72 -4.18 11.38 -5.96
CA GLN A 72 -4.14 12.26 -4.79
C GLN A 72 -5.47 12.25 -4.04
N SER A 73 -6.58 12.24 -4.76
CA SER A 73 -7.90 12.25 -4.11
C SER A 73 -8.17 10.93 -3.38
N ALA A 74 -7.79 9.80 -3.98
CA ALA A 74 -7.95 8.49 -3.33
C ALA A 74 -7.07 8.40 -2.07
N LEU A 75 -5.81 8.85 -2.16
CA LEU A 75 -4.91 8.84 -1.02
C LEU A 75 -5.41 9.76 0.10
N SER A 76 -5.90 10.95 -0.26
CA SER A 76 -6.42 11.89 0.74
C SER A 76 -7.59 11.29 1.52
N ARG A 77 -8.51 10.60 0.82
CA ARG A 77 -9.63 9.94 1.47
C ARG A 77 -9.17 8.79 2.36
N LEU A 78 -8.18 8.03 1.90
CA LEU A 78 -7.63 6.92 2.66
C LEU A 78 -6.97 7.44 3.94
N ILE A 79 -6.16 8.48 3.85
CA ILE A 79 -5.50 9.07 5.01
C ILE A 79 -6.53 9.63 5.99
N GLY A 80 -7.59 10.26 5.46
CA GLY A 80 -8.68 10.77 6.31
C GLY A 80 -9.33 9.66 7.12
N ARG A 81 -9.56 8.50 6.50
CA ARG A 81 -10.13 7.34 7.19
C ARG A 81 -9.16 6.79 8.23
N LEU A 82 -7.88 6.67 7.90
CA LEU A 82 -6.88 6.19 8.86
C LEU A 82 -6.73 7.15 10.04
N GLU A 83 -6.83 8.45 9.78
CA GLU A 83 -6.79 9.46 10.85
C GLU A 83 -8.01 9.33 11.77
N LYS A 84 -9.19 9.16 11.19
CA LYS A 84 -10.42 8.97 11.94
C LYS A 84 -10.33 7.74 12.83
N ASP A 85 -9.69 6.68 12.33
CA ASP A 85 -9.52 5.44 13.09
C ASP A 85 -8.38 5.53 14.12
N GLY A 86 -7.69 6.66 14.17
CA GLY A 86 -6.62 6.87 15.14
C GLY A 86 -5.30 6.22 14.80
N LEU A 87 -5.11 5.82 13.54
CA LEU A 87 -3.92 5.10 13.11
C LEU A 87 -2.81 6.03 12.62
N VAL A 88 -3.18 7.21 12.12
CA VAL A 88 -2.23 8.22 11.69
C VAL A 88 -2.68 9.58 12.21
N ARG A 89 -1.75 10.53 12.21
CA ARG A 89 -2.07 11.92 12.50
C ARG A 89 -1.48 12.80 11.42
N ARG A 90 -2.22 13.85 11.05
CA ARG A 90 -1.73 14.85 10.11
C ARG A 90 -1.16 16.02 10.87
N SER A 91 -0.17 16.65 10.30
CA SER A 91 0.34 17.92 10.79
C SER A 91 0.72 18.77 9.59
N VAL A 92 0.70 20.09 9.82
CA VAL A 92 1.13 21.05 8.82
C VAL A 92 2.40 21.68 9.37
N CYS A 93 3.48 21.63 8.57
CA CYS A 93 4.72 22.28 8.96
C CYS A 93 4.55 23.79 8.84
N GLU A 94 4.85 24.55 9.89
CA GLU A 94 4.73 26.00 9.88
C GLU A 94 5.67 26.64 8.84
N GLU A 95 6.81 26.01 8.60
CA GLU A 95 7.79 26.50 7.64
C GLU A 95 7.41 26.19 6.21
N ASP A 96 6.59 25.15 5.99
CA ASP A 96 6.15 24.76 4.67
C ASP A 96 4.65 24.53 4.67
N ARG A 97 3.92 25.62 4.48
CA ARG A 97 2.45 25.60 4.49
C ARG A 97 1.85 24.82 3.33
N ARG A 98 2.67 24.40 2.36
CA ARG A 98 2.19 23.66 1.19
C ARG A 98 2.16 22.16 1.43
N GLY A 99 2.79 21.71 2.51
CA GLY A 99 2.92 20.29 2.77
C GLY A 99 2.05 19.82 3.91
N VAL A 100 1.34 18.73 3.68
CA VAL A 100 0.69 18.00 4.75
C VAL A 100 1.59 16.81 5.09
N TRP A 101 1.91 16.69 6.36
CA TRP A 101 2.74 15.62 6.87
C TRP A 101 1.87 14.60 7.59
N VAL A 102 2.23 13.35 7.49
CA VAL A 102 1.49 12.25 8.11
C VAL A 102 2.48 11.38 8.87
N ALA A 103 2.09 10.93 10.05
CA ALA A 103 2.89 10.02 10.87
C ALA A 103 1.99 8.96 11.48
N LEU A 104 2.57 7.80 11.79
CA LEU A 104 1.85 6.78 12.53
C LEU A 104 1.64 7.23 13.98
N THR A 105 0.48 6.90 14.53
CA THR A 105 0.28 6.94 15.97
C THR A 105 0.83 5.65 16.58
N GLU A 106 0.88 5.57 17.91
CA GLU A 106 1.26 4.32 18.57
C GLU A 106 0.31 3.19 18.19
N LYS A 107 -0.99 3.50 18.10
CA LYS A 107 -1.99 2.52 17.67
C LYS A 107 -1.72 2.03 16.25
N GLY A 108 -1.40 2.96 15.34
CA GLY A 108 -1.09 2.61 13.96
C GLY A 108 0.16 1.76 13.86
N ARG A 109 1.18 2.09 14.64
CA ARG A 109 2.43 1.31 14.65
C ARG A 109 2.20 -0.10 15.18
N ALA A 110 1.41 -0.23 16.24
CA ALA A 110 1.08 -1.53 16.82
C ALA A 110 0.27 -2.38 15.83
N LEU A 111 -0.71 -1.78 15.17
CA LEU A 111 -1.53 -2.50 14.18
C LEU A 111 -0.68 -2.93 12.99
N HIS A 112 0.19 -2.05 12.49
CA HIS A 112 1.09 -2.41 11.41
C HIS A 112 1.94 -3.63 11.78
N ALA A 113 2.53 -3.63 12.97
CA ALA A 113 3.35 -4.76 13.41
C ALA A 113 2.54 -6.05 13.50
N GLU A 114 1.28 -5.95 13.92
CA GLU A 114 0.39 -7.11 14.04
C GLU A 114 0.06 -7.72 12.68
N VAL A 115 -0.25 -6.88 11.68
CA VAL A 115 -0.71 -7.37 10.38
C VAL A 115 0.41 -7.62 9.37
N LEU A 116 1.61 -7.11 9.63
CA LEU A 116 2.74 -7.27 8.72
C LEU A 116 3.01 -8.73 8.35
N PRO A 117 3.05 -9.68 9.30
CA PRO A 117 3.26 -11.08 8.95
C PRO A 117 2.14 -11.64 8.07
N LEU A 118 0.91 -11.18 8.25
CA LEU A 118 -0.23 -11.65 7.45
C LEU A 118 -0.08 -11.21 6.00
N GLN A 119 0.30 -9.97 5.78
CA GLN A 119 0.52 -9.45 4.44
C GLN A 119 1.68 -10.18 3.76
N ARG A 120 2.77 -10.37 4.48
CA ARG A 120 3.94 -11.07 3.93
C ARG A 120 3.65 -12.50 3.56
N GLU A 121 2.81 -13.19 4.34
CA GLU A 121 2.40 -14.56 4.02
C GLU A 121 1.62 -14.61 2.72
N VAL A 122 0.73 -13.62 2.48
CA VAL A 122 0.01 -13.53 1.22
C VAL A 122 0.98 -13.32 0.07
N LEU A 123 1.94 -12.40 0.23
CA LEU A 123 2.93 -12.17 -0.82
C LEU A 123 3.71 -13.44 -1.15
N ALA A 124 4.09 -14.20 -0.13
CA ALA A 124 4.80 -15.45 -0.35
C ALA A 124 3.97 -16.45 -1.15
N ARG A 125 2.67 -16.54 -0.88
CA ARG A 125 1.78 -17.47 -1.58
C ARG A 125 1.47 -17.03 -3.01
N THR A 126 1.26 -15.73 -3.21
CA THR A 126 0.79 -15.25 -4.51
C THR A 126 1.92 -14.92 -5.48
N LEU A 127 3.08 -14.51 -4.98
CA LEU A 127 4.18 -14.07 -5.83
C LEU A 127 5.20 -15.17 -6.11
N THR A 128 5.35 -16.13 -5.22
CA THR A 128 6.30 -17.24 -5.41
C THR A 128 5.65 -18.46 -6.02
N SER A 129 4.31 -18.57 -5.98
CA SER A 129 3.66 -19.62 -6.73
C SER A 129 3.91 -19.33 -8.20
N SER A 130 4.73 -20.15 -8.81
CA SER A 130 5.07 -19.99 -10.22
C SER A 130 3.79 -19.91 -11.03
N PRO A 131 3.67 -18.93 -11.93
CA PRO A 131 2.52 -18.93 -12.82
C PRO A 131 2.50 -20.27 -13.55
N ALA A 132 1.32 -20.81 -13.75
CA ALA A 132 1.15 -22.04 -14.46
C ALA A 132 1.91 -21.94 -15.77
N ARG A 133 2.77 -22.89 -15.99
CA ARG A 133 3.62 -22.94 -17.16
C ARG A 133 2.80 -23.14 -18.44
#